data_529249dbd0a02a8a02afe5195c8e0244
#
_entry.id   529249dbd0a02a8a02afe5195c8e0244
#
_cell.length_a   1.000
_cell.length_b   1.000
_cell.length_c   1.000
_cell.angle_alpha   90.00
_cell.angle_beta   90.00
_cell.angle_gamma   90.00
#
_symmetry.space_group_name_H-M   'P 1'
#
loop_
_entity.id
_entity.type
_entity.pdbx_description
1 polymer ?
#
loop_
_entity_poly.entity_id
_entity_poly.type
_entity_poly.pdbx_seq_one_letter_code
_entity_poly.pdbx_strand_id
1 'polypeptide(L)'
;MIEPPVNPALDADVIIAGAGLSGLSLAVGLLDAGMPDDARILLVDPRETLSGADRTWCFFDLVPHAFEAAITHRWNHWHVRNGADEVVRSAPGISYCRIPGERFYDLALERLAAAGPRVEIMHGVTVENLVSHGDHVEVHTSTGMLRGRLAMDSRPPLLPSAADDGKDVNLLQHFRGRVLRSTEPVFETGTATLMDFDVSQEHGIHFIYVLPFDAHTALVESTFFTGRLLPDAVYESAIENWLARRRPGAVFETISVESGVIPMTTEPFDPWPSPRVVRIGTAGGHVKPSSGYAFLAVQRFVRDFAPRVVSALRAGGTAEPPPARSPRTTALDTIFLSYLRSCPDRAPDTFYRLFERVPPAVLARFLSDEGTLADDLTVMRKSDSPRLALEAVRAAPLVRRKAR
;
A
#
# COMPACT_ATOMS: atom_id res chain seq x y z
N MET A 1 1.50 -55.68 -3.60
CA MET A 1 1.53 -54.47 -4.44
C MET A 1 0.91 -53.37 -3.60
N ILE A 2 1.71 -52.39 -3.22
CA ILE A 2 1.19 -51.17 -2.52
C ILE A 2 0.61 -50.33 -3.67
N GLU A 3 -0.70 -50.09 -3.68
CA GLU A 3 -1.30 -49.12 -4.60
C GLU A 3 -0.57 -47.79 -4.46
N PRO A 4 -0.18 -47.14 -5.57
CA PRO A 4 0.38 -45.80 -5.47
C PRO A 4 -0.63 -44.91 -4.74
N PRO A 5 -0.19 -44.02 -3.85
CA PRO A 5 -1.09 -43.13 -3.15
C PRO A 5 -1.92 -42.38 -4.20
N VAL A 6 -3.24 -42.48 -4.10
CA VAL A 6 -4.17 -41.68 -4.91
C VAL A 6 -3.88 -40.23 -4.55
N ASN A 7 -3.25 -39.53 -5.48
CA ASN A 7 -3.00 -38.10 -5.27
C ASN A 7 -4.37 -37.42 -5.24
N PRO A 8 -4.79 -36.79 -4.11
CA PRO A 8 -6.12 -36.23 -4.02
C PRO A 8 -6.30 -35.15 -5.09
N ALA A 9 -7.46 -35.12 -5.72
CA ALA A 9 -7.77 -34.15 -6.77
C ALA A 9 -7.56 -32.72 -6.23
N LEU A 10 -6.92 -31.87 -7.02
CA LEU A 10 -6.72 -30.46 -6.70
C LEU A 10 -7.96 -29.65 -7.09
N ASP A 11 -8.36 -28.72 -6.24
CA ASP A 11 -9.44 -27.78 -6.52
C ASP A 11 -8.98 -26.67 -7.47
N ALA A 12 -7.72 -26.26 -7.38
CA ALA A 12 -7.08 -25.32 -8.31
C ALA A 12 -5.55 -25.50 -8.33
N ASP A 13 -4.88 -24.92 -9.32
CA ASP A 13 -3.42 -24.90 -9.37
C ASP A 13 -2.87 -23.78 -8.45
N VAL A 14 -3.53 -22.64 -8.43
CA VAL A 14 -3.18 -21.51 -7.56
C VAL A 14 -4.41 -21.11 -6.75
N ILE A 15 -4.29 -21.15 -5.42
CA ILE A 15 -5.31 -20.62 -4.52
C ILE A 15 -4.80 -19.28 -3.95
N ILE A 16 -5.60 -18.23 -4.08
CA ILE A 16 -5.27 -16.88 -3.60
C ILE A 16 -6.21 -16.54 -2.44
N ALA A 17 -5.66 -16.43 -1.23
CA ALA A 17 -6.39 -16.01 -0.05
C ALA A 17 -6.51 -14.49 -0.03
N GLY A 18 -7.70 -13.97 -0.32
CA GLY A 18 -8.03 -12.55 -0.41
C GLY A 18 -8.04 -12.00 -1.84
N ALA A 19 -9.16 -11.40 -2.23
CA ALA A 19 -9.38 -10.73 -3.51
C ALA A 19 -9.24 -9.19 -3.38
N GLY A 20 -8.22 -8.73 -2.63
CA GLY A 20 -7.85 -7.32 -2.54
C GLY A 20 -6.89 -6.90 -3.66
N LEU A 21 -6.25 -5.71 -3.49
CA LEU A 21 -5.27 -5.18 -4.45
C LEU A 21 -4.26 -6.24 -4.90
N SER A 22 -3.62 -6.92 -3.97
CA SER A 22 -2.53 -7.85 -4.30
C SER A 22 -3.02 -9.15 -4.91
N GLY A 23 -4.12 -9.70 -4.38
CA GLY A 23 -4.70 -10.96 -4.90
C GLY A 23 -5.22 -10.81 -6.32
N LEU A 24 -6.02 -9.77 -6.58
CA LEU A 24 -6.55 -9.49 -7.92
C LEU A 24 -5.43 -9.10 -8.91
N SER A 25 -4.47 -8.27 -8.47
CA SER A 25 -3.33 -7.92 -9.34
C SER A 25 -2.52 -9.15 -9.72
N LEU A 26 -2.30 -10.08 -8.77
CA LEU A 26 -1.57 -11.31 -9.08
C LEU A 26 -2.36 -12.22 -10.02
N ALA A 27 -3.66 -12.41 -9.79
CA ALA A 27 -4.50 -13.21 -10.68
C ALA A 27 -4.47 -12.69 -12.12
N VAL A 28 -4.62 -11.36 -12.30
CA VAL A 28 -4.48 -10.70 -13.60
C VAL A 28 -3.07 -10.90 -14.17
N GLY A 29 -2.04 -10.71 -13.36
CA GLY A 29 -0.65 -10.86 -13.78
C GLY A 29 -0.29 -12.29 -14.20
N LEU A 30 -0.89 -13.33 -13.60
CA LEU A 30 -0.72 -14.72 -13.99
C LEU A 30 -1.28 -15.00 -15.39
N LEU A 31 -2.45 -14.43 -15.70
CA LEU A 31 -3.05 -14.50 -17.04
C LEU A 31 -2.14 -13.80 -18.07
N ASP A 32 -1.68 -12.59 -17.75
CA ASP A 32 -0.78 -11.81 -18.61
C ASP A 32 0.57 -12.49 -18.85
N ALA A 33 1.08 -13.22 -17.87
CA ALA A 33 2.31 -13.99 -17.96
C ALA A 33 2.15 -15.30 -18.76
N GLY A 34 0.97 -15.59 -19.30
CA GLY A 34 0.68 -16.76 -20.11
C GLY A 34 0.59 -18.04 -19.27
N MET A 35 -0.19 -18.00 -18.19
CA MET A 35 -0.52 -19.19 -17.41
C MET A 35 -1.07 -20.31 -18.32
N PRO A 36 -0.69 -21.59 -18.13
CA PRO A 36 -1.19 -22.71 -18.94
C PRO A 36 -2.72 -22.72 -19.05
N ASP A 37 -3.25 -23.11 -20.22
CA ASP A 37 -4.69 -23.05 -20.49
C ASP A 37 -5.53 -24.01 -19.65
N ASP A 38 -4.93 -25.10 -19.19
CA ASP A 38 -5.50 -26.11 -18.30
C ASP A 38 -5.36 -25.75 -16.81
N ALA A 39 -4.55 -24.75 -16.47
CA ALA A 39 -4.35 -24.33 -15.09
C ALA A 39 -5.47 -23.43 -14.59
N ARG A 40 -5.85 -23.59 -13.31
CA ARG A 40 -6.95 -22.89 -12.66
C ARG A 40 -6.47 -22.01 -11.49
N ILE A 41 -7.10 -20.85 -11.35
CA ILE A 41 -6.95 -19.95 -10.22
C ILE A 41 -8.26 -19.92 -9.43
N LEU A 42 -8.14 -20.07 -8.11
CA LEU A 42 -9.25 -19.90 -7.19
C LEU A 42 -8.90 -18.77 -6.20
N LEU A 43 -9.66 -17.67 -6.24
CA LEU A 43 -9.58 -16.64 -5.21
C LEU A 43 -10.62 -16.93 -4.13
N VAL A 44 -10.25 -16.75 -2.87
CA VAL A 44 -11.15 -16.97 -1.71
C VAL A 44 -11.19 -15.69 -0.89
N ASP A 45 -12.36 -15.08 -0.74
CA ASP A 45 -12.52 -13.79 -0.05
C ASP A 45 -13.71 -13.82 0.92
N PRO A 46 -13.56 -13.31 2.16
CA PRO A 46 -14.64 -13.31 3.14
C PRO A 46 -15.78 -12.34 2.81
N ARG A 47 -15.58 -11.41 1.86
CA ARG A 47 -16.63 -10.46 1.46
C ARG A 47 -17.61 -11.12 0.49
N GLU A 48 -18.89 -10.84 0.70
CA GLU A 48 -19.97 -11.28 -0.21
C GLU A 48 -19.88 -10.57 -1.58
N THR A 49 -19.38 -9.34 -1.59
CA THR A 49 -19.22 -8.52 -2.80
C THR A 49 -17.89 -7.78 -2.79
N LEU A 50 -17.32 -7.57 -3.96
CA LEU A 50 -16.07 -6.82 -4.15
C LEU A 50 -16.40 -5.45 -4.76
N SER A 51 -16.94 -4.52 -3.97
CA SER A 51 -17.32 -3.19 -4.45
C SER A 51 -16.17 -2.17 -4.48
N GLY A 52 -15.22 -2.30 -3.55
CA GLY A 52 -14.08 -1.38 -3.46
C GLY A 52 -14.41 0.08 -3.13
N ALA A 53 -15.68 0.37 -2.76
CA ALA A 53 -16.14 1.72 -2.46
C ALA A 53 -15.49 2.36 -1.22
N ASP A 54 -14.80 1.55 -0.43
CA ASP A 54 -14.21 1.88 0.87
C ASP A 54 -12.72 2.26 0.81
N ARG A 55 -12.13 2.34 -0.40
CA ARG A 55 -10.67 2.57 -0.52
C ARG A 55 -10.26 3.28 -1.80
N THR A 56 -9.14 3.95 -1.69
CA THR A 56 -8.51 4.70 -2.77
C THR A 56 -7.01 4.40 -2.76
N TRP A 57 -6.40 4.23 -3.93
CA TRP A 57 -4.95 4.18 -4.06
C TRP A 57 -4.45 5.41 -4.78
N CYS A 58 -3.47 6.06 -4.15
CA CYS A 58 -2.79 7.21 -4.71
C CYS A 58 -1.28 6.94 -4.80
N PHE A 59 -0.67 7.38 -5.88
CA PHE A 59 0.75 7.13 -6.16
C PHE A 59 1.29 8.11 -7.20
N PHE A 60 2.61 8.28 -7.24
CA PHE A 60 3.26 8.95 -8.37
C PHE A 60 3.36 7.98 -9.53
N ASP A 61 2.90 8.39 -10.71
CA ASP A 61 2.92 7.57 -11.93
C ASP A 61 4.33 7.53 -12.51
N LEU A 62 5.08 6.49 -12.13
CA LEU A 62 6.51 6.36 -12.43
C LEU A 62 6.82 5.19 -13.34
N VAL A 63 5.98 4.16 -13.35
CA VAL A 63 6.19 2.93 -14.11
C VAL A 63 4.87 2.41 -14.68
N PRO A 64 4.89 1.82 -15.88
CA PRO A 64 3.70 1.21 -16.48
C PRO A 64 3.13 0.09 -15.60
N HIS A 65 1.80 -0.03 -15.56
CA HIS A 65 1.11 -1.08 -14.83
C HIS A 65 -0.20 -1.51 -15.52
N ALA A 66 -0.73 -2.67 -15.12
CA ALA A 66 -1.90 -3.28 -15.77
C ALA A 66 -3.22 -2.52 -15.58
N PHE A 67 -3.27 -1.53 -14.69
CA PHE A 67 -4.48 -0.82 -14.26
C PHE A 67 -4.47 0.66 -14.64
N GLU A 68 -3.78 1.04 -15.71
CA GLU A 68 -3.71 2.41 -16.21
C GLU A 68 -5.12 2.98 -16.51
N ALA A 69 -6.00 2.16 -17.10
CA ALA A 69 -7.38 2.53 -17.43
C ALA A 69 -8.28 2.78 -16.19
N ALA A 70 -7.84 2.37 -15.00
CA ALA A 70 -8.56 2.62 -13.75
C ALA A 70 -8.22 3.98 -13.10
N ILE A 71 -7.20 4.69 -13.61
CA ILE A 71 -6.84 6.02 -13.11
C ILE A 71 -7.95 7.02 -13.49
N THR A 72 -8.52 7.66 -12.47
CA THR A 72 -9.59 8.66 -12.67
C THR A 72 -9.11 10.09 -12.60
N HIS A 73 -8.05 10.36 -11.83
CA HIS A 73 -7.52 11.71 -11.64
C HIS A 73 -6.00 11.69 -11.69
N ARG A 74 -5.44 12.79 -12.26
CA ARG A 74 -4.01 13.06 -12.34
C ARG A 74 -3.77 14.50 -11.96
N TRP A 75 -2.88 14.73 -10.98
CA TRP A 75 -2.44 16.06 -10.57
C TRP A 75 -0.98 16.23 -10.96
N ASN A 76 -0.69 17.26 -11.74
CA ASN A 76 0.66 17.59 -12.17
C ASN A 76 1.41 18.44 -11.15
N HIS A 77 0.68 18.97 -10.17
CA HIS A 77 1.24 19.74 -9.07
C HIS A 77 0.86 19.08 -7.75
N TRP A 78 1.78 19.12 -6.79
CA TRP A 78 1.54 18.69 -5.42
C TRP A 78 2.03 19.75 -4.44
N HIS A 79 1.26 19.92 -3.40
CA HIS A 79 1.38 20.99 -2.42
C HIS A 79 1.67 20.43 -1.04
N VAL A 80 2.58 21.08 -0.31
CA VAL A 80 2.84 20.84 1.11
C VAL A 80 2.86 22.17 1.84
N ARG A 81 2.25 22.21 3.03
CA ARG A 81 2.19 23.38 3.89
C ARG A 81 2.66 23.04 5.29
N ASN A 82 3.39 23.99 5.91
CA ASN A 82 3.77 23.95 7.33
C ASN A 82 3.61 25.34 7.95
N GLY A 83 2.51 25.57 8.68
CA GLY A 83 2.13 26.87 9.18
C GLY A 83 1.89 27.90 8.06
N ALA A 84 2.67 28.99 8.04
CA ALA A 84 2.59 30.01 7.01
C ALA A 84 3.38 29.67 5.74
N ASP A 85 4.32 28.73 5.83
CA ASP A 85 5.16 28.33 4.71
C ASP A 85 4.45 27.28 3.85
N GLU A 86 4.53 27.46 2.53
CA GLU A 86 3.94 26.52 1.58
C GLU A 86 4.83 26.34 0.35
N VAL A 87 4.74 25.17 -0.26
CA VAL A 87 5.46 24.85 -1.48
C VAL A 87 4.61 24.03 -2.42
N VAL A 88 4.57 24.46 -3.69
CA VAL A 88 3.98 23.69 -4.80
C VAL A 88 5.09 23.16 -5.68
N ARG A 89 5.02 21.90 -6.01
CA ARG A 89 6.02 21.20 -6.82
C ARG A 89 5.37 20.47 -8.00
N SER A 90 6.18 20.31 -9.04
CA SER A 90 5.84 19.50 -10.21
C SER A 90 7.11 18.90 -10.80
N ALA A 91 6.98 17.84 -11.58
CA ALA A 91 8.07 17.27 -12.34
C ALA A 91 7.57 16.90 -13.75
N PRO A 92 8.30 17.23 -14.82
CA PRO A 92 7.89 16.85 -16.17
C PRO A 92 7.68 15.34 -16.30
N GLY A 93 6.52 14.95 -16.85
CA GLY A 93 6.19 13.55 -17.08
C GLY A 93 5.82 12.74 -15.84
N ILE A 94 5.71 13.36 -14.65
CA ILE A 94 5.29 12.69 -13.43
C ILE A 94 4.00 13.36 -12.93
N SER A 95 2.96 12.57 -12.72
CA SER A 95 1.71 13.00 -12.10
C SER A 95 1.49 12.24 -10.80
N TYR A 96 0.81 12.85 -9.86
CA TYR A 96 0.22 12.14 -8.73
C TYR A 96 -1.16 11.63 -9.15
N CYS A 97 -1.41 10.34 -9.02
CA CYS A 97 -2.56 9.68 -9.61
C CYS A 97 -3.47 9.07 -8.55
N ARG A 98 -4.76 8.96 -8.89
CA ARG A 98 -5.78 8.28 -8.08
C ARG A 98 -6.43 7.15 -8.84
N ILE A 99 -6.50 5.98 -8.22
CA ILE A 99 -7.35 4.86 -8.61
C ILE A 99 -8.37 4.64 -7.49
N PRO A 100 -9.67 4.93 -7.67
CA PRO A 100 -10.71 4.50 -6.74
C PRO A 100 -10.81 2.98 -6.72
N GLY A 101 -11.09 2.39 -5.55
CA GLY A 101 -11.22 0.95 -5.43
C GLY A 101 -12.23 0.34 -6.39
N GLU A 102 -13.39 0.97 -6.56
CA GLU A 102 -14.42 0.54 -7.52
C GLU A 102 -13.85 0.33 -8.92
N ARG A 103 -13.12 1.33 -9.45
CA ARG A 103 -12.55 1.25 -10.81
C ARG A 103 -11.48 0.17 -10.93
N PHE A 104 -10.70 -0.05 -9.88
CA PHE A 104 -9.73 -1.13 -9.84
C PHE A 104 -10.41 -2.50 -9.86
N TYR A 105 -11.45 -2.69 -9.01
CA TYR A 105 -12.19 -3.94 -8.95
C TYR A 105 -12.92 -4.22 -10.26
N ASP A 106 -13.62 -3.22 -10.82
CA ASP A 106 -14.32 -3.36 -12.11
C ASP A 106 -13.37 -3.89 -13.19
N LEU A 107 -12.23 -3.22 -13.37
CA LEU A 107 -11.24 -3.58 -14.39
C LEU A 107 -10.61 -4.96 -14.12
N ALA A 108 -10.29 -5.26 -12.86
CA ALA A 108 -9.73 -6.56 -12.50
C ALA A 108 -10.73 -7.69 -12.75
N LEU A 109 -11.98 -7.53 -12.28
CA LEU A 109 -13.02 -8.55 -12.43
C LEU A 109 -13.42 -8.76 -13.88
N GLU A 110 -13.50 -7.71 -14.70
CA GLU A 110 -13.72 -7.81 -16.16
C GLU A 110 -12.63 -8.66 -16.81
N ARG A 111 -11.37 -8.42 -16.50
CA ARG A 111 -10.24 -9.19 -17.06
C ARG A 111 -10.25 -10.64 -16.60
N LEU A 112 -10.58 -10.92 -15.34
CA LEU A 112 -10.68 -12.28 -14.80
C LEU A 112 -11.87 -13.03 -15.41
N ALA A 113 -13.02 -12.37 -15.58
CA ALA A 113 -14.21 -12.96 -16.23
C ALA A 113 -13.94 -13.35 -17.68
N ALA A 114 -13.12 -12.59 -18.41
CA ALA A 114 -12.71 -12.91 -19.77
C ALA A 114 -11.88 -14.21 -19.87
N ALA A 115 -11.25 -14.67 -18.77
CA ALA A 115 -10.55 -15.95 -18.72
C ALA A 115 -11.49 -17.16 -18.58
N GLY A 116 -12.80 -16.93 -18.41
CA GLY A 116 -13.83 -17.97 -18.29
C GLY A 116 -13.62 -18.87 -17.07
N PRO A 117 -13.87 -20.19 -17.18
CA PRO A 117 -13.87 -21.12 -16.04
C PRO A 117 -12.47 -21.38 -15.44
N ARG A 118 -11.43 -20.80 -16.01
CA ARG A 118 -10.06 -20.88 -15.46
C ARG A 118 -9.86 -20.08 -14.20
N VAL A 119 -10.72 -19.10 -13.95
CA VAL A 119 -10.66 -18.25 -12.74
C VAL A 119 -12.00 -18.28 -12.05
N GLU A 120 -11.98 -18.67 -10.79
CA GLU A 120 -13.15 -18.67 -9.92
C GLU A 120 -12.90 -17.80 -8.69
N ILE A 121 -13.94 -17.16 -8.17
CA ILE A 121 -13.90 -16.39 -6.93
C ILE A 121 -14.96 -16.93 -5.98
N MET A 122 -14.53 -17.47 -4.85
CA MET A 122 -15.39 -17.88 -3.74
C MET A 122 -15.61 -16.69 -2.81
N HIS A 123 -16.83 -16.18 -2.80
CA HIS A 123 -17.27 -15.09 -1.95
C HIS A 123 -17.82 -15.60 -0.61
N GLY A 124 -17.76 -14.79 0.44
CA GLY A 124 -18.29 -15.11 1.78
C GLY A 124 -17.50 -16.21 2.50
N VAL A 125 -16.31 -16.57 2.02
CA VAL A 125 -15.49 -17.66 2.55
C VAL A 125 -14.21 -17.13 3.16
N THR A 126 -13.99 -17.42 4.45
CA THR A 126 -12.79 -17.02 5.18
C THR A 126 -11.72 -18.12 5.09
N VAL A 127 -10.52 -17.77 4.68
CA VAL A 127 -9.34 -18.65 4.82
C VAL A 127 -8.84 -18.56 6.25
N GLU A 128 -8.81 -19.70 6.94
CA GLU A 128 -8.39 -19.80 8.34
C GLU A 128 -6.91 -20.17 8.47
N ASN A 129 -6.48 -21.21 7.73
CA ASN A 129 -5.11 -21.71 7.81
C ASN A 129 -4.62 -22.22 6.45
N LEU A 130 -3.29 -22.26 6.29
CA LEU A 130 -2.58 -22.78 5.12
C LEU A 130 -1.54 -23.78 5.59
N VAL A 131 -1.60 -25.01 5.08
CA VAL A 131 -0.67 -26.09 5.43
C VAL A 131 0.03 -26.59 4.18
N SER A 132 1.33 -26.39 4.09
CA SER A 132 2.14 -26.85 2.94
C SER A 132 2.57 -28.30 3.12
N HIS A 133 2.35 -29.10 2.09
CA HIS A 133 2.82 -30.48 1.94
C HIS A 133 3.91 -30.57 0.87
N GLY A 134 4.43 -31.77 0.63
CA GLY A 134 5.50 -31.95 -0.36
C GLY A 134 5.07 -31.62 -1.79
N ASP A 135 3.84 -31.95 -2.16
CA ASP A 135 3.28 -31.84 -3.52
C ASP A 135 2.11 -30.85 -3.65
N HIS A 136 1.45 -30.49 -2.56
CA HIS A 136 0.28 -29.59 -2.55
C HIS A 136 0.25 -28.69 -1.31
N VAL A 137 -0.73 -27.80 -1.26
CA VAL A 137 -1.09 -27.01 -0.09
C VAL A 137 -2.55 -27.24 0.26
N GLU A 138 -2.85 -27.43 1.54
CA GLU A 138 -4.21 -27.45 2.07
C GLU A 138 -4.56 -26.06 2.58
N VAL A 139 -5.70 -25.55 2.11
CA VAL A 139 -6.27 -24.26 2.48
C VAL A 139 -7.53 -24.53 3.29
N HIS A 140 -7.45 -24.38 4.60
CA HIS A 140 -8.58 -24.54 5.51
C HIS A 140 -9.43 -23.29 5.48
N THR A 141 -10.71 -23.46 5.21
CA THR A 141 -11.68 -22.36 5.10
C THR A 141 -12.88 -22.57 6.00
N SER A 142 -13.65 -21.52 6.20
CA SER A 142 -14.92 -21.58 6.97
C SER A 142 -15.97 -22.55 6.42
N THR A 143 -15.81 -23.00 5.16
CA THR A 143 -16.77 -23.91 4.49
C THR A 143 -16.18 -25.29 4.18
N GLY A 144 -14.91 -25.53 4.51
CA GLY A 144 -14.24 -26.80 4.24
C GLY A 144 -12.77 -26.60 3.86
N MET A 145 -12.15 -27.65 3.36
CA MET A 145 -10.75 -27.68 2.97
C MET A 145 -10.61 -27.73 1.46
N LEU A 146 -9.76 -26.87 0.91
CA LEU A 146 -9.39 -26.82 -0.50
C LEU A 146 -7.93 -27.27 -0.67
N ARG A 147 -7.60 -27.79 -1.84
CA ARG A 147 -6.24 -28.21 -2.21
C ARG A 147 -5.75 -27.52 -3.47
N GLY A 148 -4.54 -26.97 -3.41
CA GLY A 148 -3.88 -26.33 -4.55
C GLY A 148 -2.43 -26.75 -4.68
N ARG A 149 -1.81 -26.50 -5.83
CA ARG A 149 -0.35 -26.67 -5.98
C ARG A 149 0.41 -25.58 -5.23
N LEU A 150 -0.10 -24.36 -5.30
CA LEU A 150 0.47 -23.16 -4.66
C LEU A 150 -0.62 -22.35 -3.98
N ALA A 151 -0.31 -21.71 -2.86
CA ALA A 151 -1.18 -20.74 -2.22
C ALA A 151 -0.49 -19.37 -2.09
N MET A 152 -1.25 -18.32 -2.40
CA MET A 152 -0.83 -16.92 -2.27
C MET A 152 -1.66 -16.25 -1.19
N ASP A 153 -1.01 -15.89 -0.08
CA ASP A 153 -1.69 -15.33 1.09
C ASP A 153 -1.63 -13.80 1.06
N SER A 154 -2.74 -13.16 0.66
CA SER A 154 -2.89 -11.70 0.67
C SER A 154 -3.69 -11.17 1.86
N ARG A 155 -3.98 -12.02 2.84
CA ARG A 155 -4.66 -11.59 4.07
C ARG A 155 -3.83 -10.54 4.78
N PRO A 156 -4.46 -9.49 5.36
CA PRO A 156 -3.71 -8.48 6.09
C PRO A 156 -3.01 -9.15 7.29
N PRO A 157 -1.76 -8.74 7.61
CA PRO A 157 -1.10 -9.19 8.82
C PRO A 157 -1.81 -8.60 10.04
N LEU A 158 -1.58 -9.18 11.20
CA LEU A 158 -1.94 -8.51 12.46
C LEU A 158 -1.21 -7.16 12.52
N LEU A 159 -1.90 -6.14 13.01
CA LEU A 159 -1.26 -4.85 13.24
C LEU A 159 -0.11 -5.02 14.24
N PRO A 160 1.03 -4.36 14.01
CA PRO A 160 2.16 -4.44 14.92
C PRO A 160 1.75 -3.98 16.31
N SER A 161 2.33 -4.60 17.33
CA SER A 161 2.07 -4.23 18.72
C SER A 161 2.57 -2.81 18.99
N ALA A 162 1.74 -2.01 19.66
CA ALA A 162 2.16 -0.69 20.16
C ALA A 162 3.20 -0.78 21.29
N ALA A 163 3.48 -1.98 21.83
CA ALA A 163 4.48 -2.17 22.85
C ALA A 163 5.89 -1.93 22.26
N ASP A 164 6.57 -0.92 22.77
CA ASP A 164 7.97 -0.65 22.43
C ASP A 164 8.88 -1.63 23.19
N ASP A 165 9.26 -2.71 22.52
CA ASP A 165 10.24 -3.67 23.05
C ASP A 165 11.69 -3.31 22.70
N GLY A 166 11.89 -2.14 22.08
CA GLY A 166 13.19 -1.64 21.63
C GLY A 166 13.78 -2.37 20.43
N LYS A 167 13.08 -3.38 19.89
CA LYS A 167 13.58 -4.20 18.77
C LYS A 167 13.15 -3.65 17.42
N ASP A 168 11.96 -3.07 17.33
CA ASP A 168 11.39 -2.54 16.11
C ASP A 168 10.71 -1.19 16.34
N VAL A 169 10.52 -0.45 15.26
CA VAL A 169 9.74 0.76 15.26
C VAL A 169 8.36 0.44 14.70
N ASN A 170 7.33 0.68 15.50
CA ASN A 170 5.95 0.46 15.14
C ASN A 170 5.18 1.77 15.24
N LEU A 171 4.77 2.29 14.09
CA LEU A 171 3.82 3.36 13.93
C LEU A 171 2.67 2.88 13.04
N LEU A 172 1.59 3.58 13.10
CA LEU A 172 0.44 3.40 12.24
C LEU A 172 0.22 4.72 11.46
N GLN A 173 0.13 4.62 10.15
CA GLN A 173 -0.54 5.64 9.37
C GLN A 173 -2.02 5.30 9.39
N HIS A 174 -2.81 6.16 10.00
CA HIS A 174 -4.25 5.96 10.07
C HIS A 174 -4.98 7.25 9.73
N PHE A 175 -6.10 7.08 9.08
CA PHE A 175 -6.79 8.22 8.51
C PHE A 175 -8.30 8.01 8.46
N ARG A 176 -9.00 9.15 8.39
CA ARG A 176 -10.39 9.23 8.03
C ARG A 176 -10.58 10.40 7.08
N GLY A 177 -11.20 10.12 5.93
CA GLY A 177 -11.46 11.08 4.88
C GLY A 177 -12.93 11.17 4.52
N ARG A 178 -13.35 12.33 4.04
CA ARG A 178 -14.67 12.58 3.49
C ARG A 178 -14.55 13.08 2.06
N VAL A 179 -15.29 12.48 1.15
CA VAL A 179 -15.55 13.09 -0.16
C VAL A 179 -16.63 14.15 0.06
N LEU A 180 -16.25 15.39 -0.14
CA LEU A 180 -17.08 16.56 0.10
C LEU A 180 -17.46 17.23 -1.21
N ARG A 181 -18.72 17.69 -1.32
CA ARG A 181 -19.21 18.52 -2.40
C ARG A 181 -19.64 19.88 -1.86
N SER A 182 -19.19 20.97 -2.51
CA SER A 182 -19.60 22.34 -2.23
C SER A 182 -20.47 22.88 -3.37
N THR A 183 -21.41 23.77 -3.04
CA THR A 183 -22.17 24.53 -4.02
C THR A 183 -21.32 25.54 -4.77
N GLU A 184 -20.28 26.06 -4.13
CA GLU A 184 -19.33 27.02 -4.69
C GLU A 184 -18.04 26.35 -5.13
N PRO A 185 -17.33 26.88 -6.17
CA PRO A 185 -16.04 26.35 -6.60
C PRO A 185 -14.93 26.76 -5.62
N VAL A 186 -14.62 25.86 -4.67
CA VAL A 186 -13.69 26.11 -3.57
C VAL A 186 -12.39 25.33 -3.64
N PHE A 187 -12.26 24.38 -4.58
CA PHE A 187 -11.07 23.55 -4.73
C PHE A 187 -10.26 23.89 -5.99
N GLU A 188 -8.94 23.88 -5.84
CA GLU A 188 -8.00 24.07 -6.96
C GLU A 188 -7.74 22.71 -7.63
N THR A 189 -8.23 22.51 -8.85
CA THR A 189 -8.32 21.22 -9.53
C THR A 189 -6.99 20.63 -10.02
N GLY A 190 -5.97 21.48 -10.21
CA GLY A 190 -4.68 21.05 -10.76
C GLY A 190 -3.65 20.56 -9.75
N THR A 191 -3.94 20.70 -8.45
CA THR A 191 -2.98 20.53 -7.36
C THR A 191 -3.52 19.58 -6.29
N ALA A 192 -2.79 18.48 -6.02
CA ALA A 192 -3.05 17.63 -4.85
C ALA A 192 -2.32 18.19 -3.63
N THR A 193 -3.01 18.45 -2.53
CA THR A 193 -2.36 18.75 -1.25
C THR A 193 -1.98 17.44 -0.58
N LEU A 194 -0.69 17.14 -0.57
CA LEU A 194 -0.18 15.89 0.01
C LEU A 194 -0.08 15.98 1.53
N MET A 195 0.30 17.14 2.06
CA MET A 195 0.41 17.34 3.51
C MET A 195 0.17 18.82 3.85
N ASP A 196 -0.91 19.13 4.52
CA ASP A 196 -1.11 20.43 5.17
C ASP A 196 -0.96 20.23 6.69
N PHE A 197 0.20 20.60 7.23
CA PHE A 197 0.52 20.49 8.66
C PHE A 197 0.00 21.67 9.50
N ASP A 198 -0.72 22.63 8.91
CA ASP A 198 -1.36 23.71 9.68
C ASP A 198 -2.61 23.20 10.42
N VAL A 199 -2.39 22.20 11.26
CA VAL A 199 -3.36 21.55 12.14
C VAL A 199 -2.71 21.20 13.47
N SER A 200 -3.52 20.88 14.50
CA SER A 200 -3.00 20.49 15.81
C SER A 200 -2.12 19.24 15.70
N GLN A 201 -0.94 19.28 16.32
CA GLN A 201 0.00 18.17 16.44
C GLN A 201 -0.07 17.47 17.82
N GLU A 202 -1.10 17.74 18.61
CA GLU A 202 -1.24 17.27 20.01
C GLU A 202 -1.22 15.73 20.13
N HIS A 203 -1.78 15.04 19.12
CA HIS A 203 -1.90 13.58 19.13
C HIS A 203 -0.76 12.86 18.39
N GLY A 204 0.23 13.60 17.90
CA GLY A 204 1.33 13.07 17.10
C GLY A 204 1.45 13.79 15.74
N ILE A 205 2.14 13.16 14.80
CA ILE A 205 2.30 13.75 13.46
C ILE A 205 0.95 13.72 12.76
N HIS A 206 0.44 14.91 12.39
CA HIS A 206 -0.90 15.06 11.84
C HIS A 206 -0.88 16.06 10.66
N PHE A 207 -1.59 15.73 9.61
CA PHE A 207 -1.79 16.59 8.44
C PHE A 207 -3.13 16.34 7.77
N ILE A 208 -3.59 17.33 7.01
CA ILE A 208 -4.74 17.19 6.11
C ILE A 208 -4.22 16.93 4.69
N TYR A 209 -4.83 15.94 4.06
CA TYR A 209 -4.62 15.55 2.69
C TYR A 209 -5.84 15.93 1.86
N VAL A 210 -5.64 16.57 0.68
CA VAL A 210 -6.75 17.03 -0.16
C VAL A 210 -6.52 16.64 -1.61
N LEU A 211 -7.49 15.93 -2.16
CA LEU A 211 -7.52 15.54 -3.57
C LEU A 211 -8.74 16.17 -4.25
N PRO A 212 -8.59 17.29 -4.96
CA PRO A 212 -9.70 17.90 -5.70
C PRO A 212 -10.02 17.06 -6.93
N PHE A 213 -11.27 16.60 -7.04
CA PHE A 213 -11.76 15.88 -8.20
C PHE A 213 -12.26 16.86 -9.28
N ASP A 214 -12.87 17.94 -8.84
CA ASP A 214 -13.26 19.10 -9.61
C ASP A 214 -13.26 20.35 -8.72
N ALA A 215 -13.71 21.50 -9.21
CA ALA A 215 -13.75 22.74 -8.43
C ALA A 215 -14.72 22.70 -7.23
N HIS A 216 -15.67 21.75 -7.24
CA HIS A 216 -16.71 21.60 -6.22
C HIS A 216 -16.51 20.37 -5.33
N THR A 217 -15.79 19.37 -5.79
CA THR A 217 -15.71 18.06 -5.14
C THR A 217 -14.28 17.69 -4.84
N ALA A 218 -14.00 17.29 -3.59
CA ALA A 218 -12.69 16.79 -3.18
C ALA A 218 -12.78 15.72 -2.09
N LEU A 219 -11.80 14.84 -2.04
CA LEU A 219 -11.48 14.10 -0.83
C LEU A 219 -10.71 15.03 0.11
N VAL A 220 -11.16 15.15 1.35
CA VAL A 220 -10.45 15.83 2.45
C VAL A 220 -10.25 14.81 3.56
N GLU A 221 -9.00 14.53 3.89
CA GLU A 221 -8.63 13.44 4.80
C GLU A 221 -7.74 13.96 5.93
N SER A 222 -8.08 13.58 7.16
CA SER A 222 -7.25 13.77 8.34
C SER A 222 -6.41 12.53 8.57
N THR A 223 -5.08 12.67 8.48
CA THR A 223 -4.11 11.57 8.55
C THR A 223 -3.15 11.77 9.70
N PHE A 224 -2.93 10.70 10.46
CA PHE A 224 -2.01 10.66 11.59
C PHE A 224 -0.94 9.58 11.42
N PHE A 225 0.26 9.86 11.95
CA PHE A 225 1.31 8.87 12.20
C PHE A 225 1.51 8.77 13.70
N THR A 226 0.98 7.71 14.33
CA THR A 226 1.06 7.50 15.78
C THR A 226 1.24 6.02 16.12
N GLY A 227 1.50 5.71 17.38
CA GLY A 227 1.58 4.32 17.86
C GLY A 227 0.22 3.69 18.17
N ARG A 228 -0.90 4.41 18.05
CA ARG A 228 -2.25 3.94 18.39
C ARG A 228 -3.31 4.65 17.57
N LEU A 229 -4.44 3.99 17.38
CA LEU A 229 -5.61 4.61 16.76
C LEU A 229 -6.23 5.67 17.69
N LEU A 230 -6.88 6.64 17.07
CA LEU A 230 -7.60 7.70 17.75
C LEU A 230 -9.11 7.53 17.57
N PRO A 231 -9.95 8.12 18.47
CA PRO A 231 -11.39 8.15 18.27
C PRO A 231 -11.79 8.89 16.99
N ASP A 232 -12.84 8.44 16.32
CA ASP A 232 -13.33 9.05 15.06
C ASP A 232 -13.56 10.56 15.16
N ALA A 233 -14.06 11.03 16.31
CA ALA A 233 -14.31 12.45 16.55
C ALA A 233 -13.04 13.34 16.40
N VAL A 234 -11.83 12.79 16.62
CA VAL A 234 -10.58 13.55 16.47
C VAL A 234 -10.34 13.88 15.00
N TYR A 235 -10.51 12.90 14.11
CA TYR A 235 -10.35 13.10 12.67
C TYR A 235 -11.42 14.04 12.11
N GLU A 236 -12.68 13.82 12.50
CA GLU A 236 -13.81 14.62 12.05
C GLU A 236 -13.65 16.10 12.46
N SER A 237 -13.34 16.35 13.73
CA SER A 237 -13.09 17.72 14.22
C SER A 237 -11.91 18.39 13.51
N ALA A 238 -10.88 17.65 13.16
CA ALA A 238 -9.73 18.15 12.42
C ALA A 238 -10.13 18.60 11.00
N ILE A 239 -10.92 17.81 10.29
CA ILE A 239 -11.45 18.15 8.97
C ILE A 239 -12.33 19.39 9.06
N GLU A 240 -13.27 19.44 10.00
CA GLU A 240 -14.18 20.58 10.18
C GLU A 240 -13.44 21.88 10.50
N ASN A 241 -12.49 21.82 11.44
CA ASN A 241 -11.66 22.97 11.81
C ASN A 241 -10.80 23.45 10.63
N TRP A 242 -10.25 22.54 9.85
CA TRP A 242 -9.46 22.88 8.65
C TRP A 242 -10.35 23.54 7.59
N LEU A 243 -11.54 22.97 7.30
CA LEU A 243 -12.51 23.56 6.35
C LEU A 243 -12.95 24.95 6.77
N ALA A 244 -13.29 25.16 8.05
CA ALA A 244 -13.69 26.46 8.57
C ALA A 244 -12.63 27.52 8.37
N ARG A 245 -11.35 27.18 8.49
CA ARG A 245 -10.24 28.12 8.28
C ARG A 245 -9.88 28.32 6.79
N ARG A 246 -9.86 27.24 6.01
CA ARG A 246 -9.39 27.29 4.61
C ARG A 246 -10.49 27.63 3.61
N ARG A 247 -11.74 27.40 3.97
CA ARG A 247 -12.91 27.61 3.11
C ARG A 247 -14.03 28.29 3.89
N PRO A 248 -13.76 29.50 4.45
CA PRO A 248 -14.73 30.18 5.30
C PRO A 248 -16.03 30.45 4.55
N GLY A 249 -17.15 30.09 5.16
CA GLY A 249 -18.48 30.30 4.59
C GLY A 249 -18.93 29.25 3.55
N ALA A 250 -18.06 28.36 3.10
CA ALA A 250 -18.45 27.28 2.21
C ALA A 250 -19.30 26.23 2.94
N VAL A 251 -20.35 25.74 2.26
CA VAL A 251 -21.24 24.68 2.75
C VAL A 251 -20.89 23.38 2.02
N PHE A 252 -20.72 22.32 2.78
CA PHE A 252 -20.32 21.03 2.26
C PHE A 252 -21.36 19.95 2.53
N GLU A 253 -21.64 19.13 1.53
CA GLU A 253 -22.33 17.86 1.62
C GLU A 253 -21.28 16.73 1.65
N THR A 254 -21.41 15.76 2.56
CA THR A 254 -20.58 14.57 2.56
C THR A 254 -21.18 13.52 1.62
N ILE A 255 -20.45 13.16 0.57
CA ILE A 255 -20.86 12.16 -0.41
C ILE A 255 -20.51 10.75 0.07
N SER A 256 -19.30 10.57 0.59
CA SER A 256 -18.81 9.29 1.14
C SER A 256 -17.75 9.51 2.19
N VAL A 257 -17.48 8.46 2.96
CA VAL A 257 -16.44 8.44 4.01
C VAL A 257 -15.55 7.22 3.77
N GLU A 258 -14.24 7.42 3.90
CA GLU A 258 -13.27 6.33 3.90
C GLU A 258 -12.41 6.39 5.15
N SER A 259 -11.90 5.24 5.58
CA SER A 259 -10.95 5.14 6.69
C SER A 259 -9.97 4.01 6.42
N GLY A 260 -8.76 4.16 6.92
CA GLY A 260 -7.76 3.13 6.76
C GLY A 260 -6.69 3.15 7.85
N VAL A 261 -6.02 2.00 7.97
CA VAL A 261 -4.88 1.82 8.86
C VAL A 261 -3.79 1.11 8.07
N ILE A 262 -2.64 1.73 7.97
CA ILE A 262 -1.47 1.22 7.25
C ILE A 262 -0.34 1.03 8.27
N PRO A 263 0.19 -0.18 8.45
CA PRO A 263 1.32 -0.39 9.35
C PRO A 263 2.58 0.28 8.79
N MET A 264 3.19 1.12 9.61
CA MET A 264 4.50 1.72 9.39
C MET A 264 5.49 1.03 10.33
N THR A 265 6.00 -0.11 9.92
CA THR A 265 6.78 -0.98 10.80
C THR A 265 8.13 -1.35 10.21
N THR A 266 9.11 -1.51 11.11
CA THR A 266 10.38 -2.12 10.78
C THR A 266 10.42 -3.61 11.10
N GLU A 267 9.34 -4.21 11.58
CA GLU A 267 9.26 -5.66 11.78
C GLU A 267 9.53 -6.40 10.47
N PRO A 268 10.32 -7.47 10.51
CA PRO A 268 10.60 -8.25 9.31
C PRO A 268 9.33 -9.00 8.88
N PHE A 269 9.05 -8.95 7.60
CA PHE A 269 8.04 -9.80 6.98
C PHE A 269 8.69 -11.13 6.58
N ASP A 270 7.91 -12.21 6.67
CA ASP A 270 8.27 -13.51 6.14
C ASP A 270 7.45 -13.78 4.88
N PRO A 271 7.95 -13.40 3.69
CA PRO A 271 7.18 -13.53 2.45
C PRO A 271 7.08 -14.97 1.95
N TRP A 272 7.89 -15.89 2.46
CA TRP A 272 7.93 -17.27 2.01
C TRP A 272 7.97 -18.26 3.16
N PRO A 273 6.87 -18.36 3.95
CA PRO A 273 6.83 -19.19 5.15
C PRO A 273 6.95 -20.68 4.88
N SER A 274 6.69 -21.12 3.65
CA SER A 274 6.90 -22.50 3.22
C SER A 274 7.01 -22.58 1.68
N PRO A 275 7.55 -23.68 1.13
CA PRO A 275 7.84 -23.79 -0.32
C PRO A 275 6.63 -23.55 -1.23
N ARG A 276 5.40 -23.82 -0.75
CA ARG A 276 4.17 -23.68 -1.54
C ARG A 276 3.24 -22.56 -1.11
N VAL A 277 3.64 -21.78 -0.08
CA VAL A 277 2.87 -20.65 0.41
C VAL A 277 3.71 -19.39 0.29
N VAL A 278 3.18 -18.40 -0.42
CA VAL A 278 3.81 -17.07 -0.54
C VAL A 278 2.87 -16.01 0.02
N ARG A 279 3.36 -15.21 0.95
CA ARG A 279 2.63 -14.02 1.43
C ARG A 279 2.85 -12.87 0.48
N ILE A 280 1.74 -12.21 0.12
CA ILE A 280 1.74 -11.09 -0.83
C ILE A 280 1.06 -9.87 -0.21
N GLY A 281 1.19 -8.71 -0.84
CA GLY A 281 0.61 -7.47 -0.32
C GLY A 281 1.27 -7.01 0.97
N THR A 282 0.49 -6.52 1.92
CA THR A 282 1.00 -6.02 3.21
C THR A 282 1.76 -7.09 3.97
N ALA A 283 1.23 -8.32 4.03
CA ALA A 283 1.88 -9.45 4.69
C ALA A 283 3.17 -9.90 4.00
N GLY A 284 3.30 -9.66 2.69
CA GLY A 284 4.52 -9.87 1.92
C GLY A 284 5.49 -8.69 1.96
N GLY A 285 5.16 -7.64 2.71
CA GLY A 285 6.01 -6.46 2.84
C GLY A 285 5.93 -5.46 1.69
N HIS A 286 4.87 -5.45 0.87
CA HIS A 286 4.72 -4.57 -0.29
C HIS A 286 4.09 -3.20 0.02
N VAL A 287 4.03 -2.82 1.28
CA VAL A 287 3.70 -1.45 1.70
C VAL A 287 5.00 -0.77 2.13
N LYS A 288 5.31 0.41 1.57
CA LYS A 288 6.51 1.15 1.98
C LYS A 288 6.34 1.69 3.39
N PRO A 289 7.18 1.29 4.36
CA PRO A 289 7.00 1.64 5.76
C PRO A 289 7.01 3.14 6.03
N SER A 290 7.80 3.91 5.28
CA SER A 290 8.01 5.34 5.52
C SER A 290 7.01 6.27 4.80
N SER A 291 6.21 5.74 3.85
CA SER A 291 5.24 6.55 3.09
C SER A 291 3.84 5.94 3.00
N GLY A 292 3.67 4.66 3.37
CA GLY A 292 2.40 3.95 3.22
C GLY A 292 2.04 3.57 1.78
N TYR A 293 2.87 3.91 0.79
CA TYR A 293 2.57 3.59 -0.61
C TYR A 293 2.68 2.09 -0.86
N ALA A 294 1.66 1.55 -1.53
CA ALA A 294 1.54 0.12 -1.79
C ALA A 294 1.33 -0.20 -3.28
N PHE A 295 0.57 0.62 -4.00
CA PHE A 295 0.07 0.28 -5.33
C PHE A 295 1.20 -0.12 -6.28
N LEU A 296 2.17 0.76 -6.54
CA LEU A 296 3.28 0.46 -7.46
C LEU A 296 4.17 -0.69 -6.96
N ALA A 297 4.37 -0.81 -5.65
CA ALA A 297 5.14 -1.90 -5.08
C ALA A 297 4.48 -3.27 -5.36
N VAL A 298 3.14 -3.35 -5.26
CA VAL A 298 2.37 -4.54 -5.63
C VAL A 298 2.47 -4.81 -7.14
N GLN A 299 2.31 -3.79 -7.99
CA GLN A 299 2.39 -3.98 -9.45
C GLN A 299 3.78 -4.45 -9.88
N ARG A 300 4.85 -3.89 -9.31
CA ARG A 300 6.23 -4.31 -9.54
C ARG A 300 6.44 -5.77 -9.10
N PHE A 301 6.00 -6.12 -7.91
CA PHE A 301 6.06 -7.48 -7.41
C PHE A 301 5.35 -8.47 -8.36
N VAL A 302 4.13 -8.16 -8.79
CA VAL A 302 3.34 -8.99 -9.70
C VAL A 302 4.06 -9.18 -11.03
N ARG A 303 4.59 -8.10 -11.63
CA ARG A 303 5.36 -8.16 -12.87
C ARG A 303 6.54 -9.13 -12.78
N ASP A 304 7.25 -9.13 -11.65
CA ASP A 304 8.47 -9.92 -11.47
C ASP A 304 8.17 -11.35 -10.95
N PHE A 305 7.04 -11.55 -10.26
CA PHE A 305 6.68 -12.83 -9.64
C PHE A 305 5.76 -13.70 -10.50
N ALA A 306 4.81 -13.14 -11.22
CA ALA A 306 3.87 -13.92 -12.02
C ALA A 306 4.56 -14.84 -13.05
N PRO A 307 5.61 -14.41 -13.79
CA PRO A 307 6.35 -15.33 -14.67
C PRO A 307 7.02 -16.48 -13.95
N ARG A 308 7.48 -16.28 -12.69
CA ARG A 308 8.09 -17.35 -11.88
C ARG A 308 7.04 -18.39 -11.49
N VAL A 309 5.84 -17.95 -11.08
CA VAL A 309 4.71 -18.84 -10.77
C VAL A 309 4.32 -19.65 -12.00
N VAL A 310 4.18 -19.01 -13.16
CA VAL A 310 3.86 -19.70 -14.43
C VAL A 310 4.92 -20.74 -14.79
N SER A 311 6.20 -20.41 -14.62
CA SER A 311 7.28 -21.38 -14.83
C SER A 311 7.21 -22.56 -13.86
N ALA A 312 6.92 -22.29 -12.58
CA ALA A 312 6.77 -23.32 -11.56
C ALA A 312 5.57 -24.25 -11.85
N LEU A 313 4.44 -23.69 -12.31
CA LEU A 313 3.27 -24.50 -12.72
C LEU A 313 3.61 -25.46 -13.86
N ARG A 314 4.35 -25.00 -14.88
CA ARG A 314 4.78 -25.84 -16.01
C ARG A 314 5.76 -26.93 -15.60
N ALA A 315 6.63 -26.65 -14.63
CA ALA A 315 7.64 -27.58 -14.14
C ALA A 315 7.16 -28.50 -12.99
N GLY A 316 5.95 -28.29 -12.45
CA GLY A 316 5.46 -28.99 -11.26
C GLY A 316 6.19 -28.58 -9.96
N GLY A 317 6.86 -27.42 -9.96
CA GLY A 317 7.71 -26.94 -8.86
C GLY A 317 7.05 -25.93 -7.95
N THR A 318 7.90 -25.15 -7.25
CA THR A 318 7.53 -24.02 -6.38
C THR A 318 8.09 -22.72 -6.95
N ALA A 319 7.55 -21.58 -6.52
CA ALA A 319 7.97 -20.26 -6.99
C ALA A 319 8.47 -19.42 -5.80
N GLU A 320 9.78 -19.17 -5.80
CA GLU A 320 10.38 -18.25 -4.82
C GLU A 320 10.01 -16.81 -5.16
N PRO A 321 9.42 -16.06 -4.19
CA PRO A 321 9.09 -14.66 -4.42
C PRO A 321 10.36 -13.79 -4.52
N PRO A 322 10.34 -12.74 -5.35
CA PRO A 322 11.40 -11.73 -5.29
C PRO A 322 11.34 -10.98 -3.95
N PRO A 323 12.46 -10.46 -3.45
CA PRO A 323 12.44 -9.66 -2.24
C PRO A 323 11.56 -8.41 -2.44
N ALA A 324 10.72 -8.12 -1.44
CA ALA A 324 9.80 -6.98 -1.48
C ALA A 324 10.55 -5.64 -1.63
N ARG A 325 11.73 -5.53 -1.01
CA ARG A 325 12.60 -4.34 -1.03
C ARG A 325 14.08 -4.70 -0.98
N SER A 326 14.91 -3.77 -1.45
CA SER A 326 16.36 -3.89 -1.30
C SER A 326 16.79 -3.66 0.15
N PRO A 327 17.91 -4.25 0.61
CA PRO A 327 18.48 -3.95 1.93
C PRO A 327 18.73 -2.44 2.13
N ARG A 328 19.07 -1.72 1.06
CA ARG A 328 19.27 -0.28 1.06
C ARG A 328 18.01 0.49 1.42
N THR A 329 16.90 0.22 0.75
CA THR A 329 15.62 0.89 1.02
C THR A 329 15.07 0.52 2.39
N THR A 330 15.24 -0.74 2.84
CA THR A 330 14.92 -1.17 4.19
C THR A 330 15.69 -0.39 5.25
N ALA A 331 16.99 -0.14 5.01
CA ALA A 331 17.81 0.64 5.93
C ALA A 331 17.33 2.11 6.02
N LEU A 332 17.02 2.73 4.89
CA LEU A 332 16.50 4.10 4.85
C LEU A 332 15.14 4.23 5.54
N ASP A 333 14.23 3.29 5.30
CA ASP A 333 12.94 3.26 5.98
C ASP A 333 13.11 3.08 7.50
N THR A 334 14.03 2.20 7.94
CA THR A 334 14.34 1.99 9.36
C THR A 334 14.83 3.28 10.02
N ILE A 335 15.75 4.00 9.39
CA ILE A 335 16.27 5.28 9.88
C ILE A 335 15.15 6.32 9.97
N PHE A 336 14.34 6.44 8.92
CA PHE A 336 13.29 7.45 8.85
C PHE A 336 12.18 7.17 9.86
N LEU A 337 11.72 5.94 10.01
CA LEU A 337 10.75 5.57 11.03
C LEU A 337 11.28 5.79 12.46
N SER A 338 12.56 5.45 12.72
CA SER A 338 13.20 5.75 14.01
C SER A 338 13.19 7.26 14.29
N TYR A 339 13.44 8.07 13.27
CA TYR A 339 13.37 9.53 13.37
C TYR A 339 11.95 10.02 13.66
N LEU A 340 10.94 9.55 12.92
CA LEU A 340 9.54 9.95 13.14
C LEU A 340 9.05 9.60 14.56
N ARG A 341 9.46 8.45 15.09
CA ARG A 341 9.16 8.04 16.46
C ARG A 341 9.85 8.92 17.50
N SER A 342 11.13 9.24 17.28
CA SER A 342 11.96 9.96 18.28
C SER A 342 11.75 11.47 18.25
N CYS A 343 11.31 12.04 17.14
CA CYS A 343 11.20 13.47 16.93
C CYS A 343 9.89 13.85 16.22
N PRO A 344 8.71 13.43 16.71
CA PRO A 344 7.43 13.68 16.04
C PRO A 344 7.14 15.18 15.85
N ASP A 345 7.55 16.01 16.80
CA ASP A 345 7.43 17.48 16.77
C ASP A 345 8.23 18.14 15.65
N ARG A 346 9.22 17.45 15.09
CA ARG A 346 10.06 17.92 13.98
C ARG A 346 9.66 17.37 12.63
N ALA A 347 8.76 16.39 12.61
CA ALA A 347 8.35 15.75 11.38
C ALA A 347 7.72 16.73 10.38
N PRO A 348 6.82 17.66 10.75
CA PRO A 348 6.28 18.66 9.83
C PRO A 348 7.36 19.47 9.11
N ASP A 349 8.34 20.02 9.85
CA ASP A 349 9.47 20.75 9.26
C ASP A 349 10.30 19.87 8.32
N THR A 350 10.53 18.61 8.70
CA THR A 350 11.34 17.69 7.89
C THR A 350 10.65 17.34 6.59
N PHE A 351 9.37 17.01 6.63
CA PHE A 351 8.59 16.76 5.41
C PHE A 351 8.54 18.00 4.52
N TYR A 352 8.23 19.18 5.09
CA TYR A 352 8.22 20.43 4.33
C TYR A 352 9.56 20.67 3.61
N ARG A 353 10.68 20.55 4.31
CA ARG A 353 12.03 20.73 3.72
C ARG A 353 12.37 19.71 2.65
N LEU A 354 11.92 18.48 2.79
CA LEU A 354 12.08 17.47 1.75
C LEU A 354 11.38 17.91 0.45
N PHE A 355 10.14 18.36 0.54
CA PHE A 355 9.40 18.85 -0.62
C PHE A 355 9.96 20.19 -1.14
N GLU A 356 10.46 21.07 -0.28
CA GLU A 356 11.06 22.34 -0.66
C GLU A 356 12.39 22.16 -1.42
N ARG A 357 13.28 21.27 -0.93
CA ARG A 357 14.70 21.24 -1.33
C ARG A 357 15.10 20.12 -2.25
N VAL A 358 14.43 18.98 -2.15
CA VAL A 358 14.73 17.83 -3.01
C VAL A 358 14.10 18.04 -4.39
N PRO A 359 14.82 17.78 -5.49
CA PRO A 359 14.23 17.86 -6.82
C PRO A 359 12.98 16.98 -6.91
N PRO A 360 11.84 17.48 -7.42
CA PRO A 360 10.55 16.79 -7.35
C PRO A 360 10.56 15.38 -7.93
N ALA A 361 11.21 15.16 -9.07
CA ALA A 361 11.32 13.84 -9.67
C ALA A 361 12.13 12.85 -8.81
N VAL A 362 13.17 13.33 -8.12
CA VAL A 362 13.96 12.52 -7.17
C VAL A 362 13.11 12.12 -5.98
N LEU A 363 12.35 13.08 -5.42
CA LEU A 363 11.49 12.83 -4.27
C LEU A 363 10.37 11.84 -4.61
N ALA A 364 9.71 12.01 -5.76
CA ALA A 364 8.68 11.09 -6.23
C ALA A 364 9.20 9.64 -6.34
N ARG A 365 10.38 9.44 -6.95
CA ARG A 365 11.01 8.11 -7.03
C ARG A 365 11.38 7.57 -5.65
N PHE A 366 11.95 8.40 -4.78
CA PHE A 366 12.33 8.00 -3.42
C PHE A 366 11.12 7.54 -2.60
N LEU A 367 10.02 8.30 -2.63
CA LEU A 367 8.78 7.95 -1.92
C LEU A 367 8.10 6.68 -2.45
N SER A 368 8.40 6.28 -3.68
CA SER A 368 7.78 5.13 -4.36
C SER A 368 8.67 3.89 -4.46
N ASP A 369 9.86 3.89 -3.82
CA ASP A 369 10.89 2.83 -3.95
C ASP A 369 11.41 2.62 -5.38
N GLU A 370 11.33 3.66 -6.23
CA GLU A 370 11.88 3.69 -7.59
C GLU A 370 13.20 4.49 -7.67
N GLY A 371 13.73 4.89 -6.49
CA GLY A 371 14.94 5.71 -6.39
C GLY A 371 16.23 4.93 -6.64
N THR A 372 17.18 5.61 -7.26
CA THR A 372 18.56 5.15 -7.41
C THR A 372 19.40 5.50 -6.17
N LEU A 373 20.61 4.96 -6.06
CA LEU A 373 21.57 5.37 -5.02
C LEU A 373 21.87 6.88 -5.08
N ALA A 374 21.92 7.47 -6.28
CA ALA A 374 22.13 8.90 -6.46
C ALA A 374 20.94 9.73 -5.95
N ASP A 375 19.71 9.21 -6.13
CA ASP A 375 18.52 9.83 -5.58
C ASP A 375 18.56 9.83 -4.05
N ASP A 376 18.91 8.70 -3.42
CA ASP A 376 19.02 8.61 -1.96
C ASP A 376 20.06 9.57 -1.40
N LEU A 377 21.23 9.63 -1.99
CA LEU A 377 22.28 10.57 -1.59
C LEU A 377 21.82 12.02 -1.75
N THR A 378 21.01 12.31 -2.77
CA THR A 378 20.42 13.63 -2.98
C THR A 378 19.42 13.96 -1.87
N VAL A 379 18.52 13.02 -1.53
CA VAL A 379 17.56 13.17 -0.43
C VAL A 379 18.29 13.38 0.90
N MET A 380 19.28 12.54 1.21
CA MET A 380 20.07 12.65 2.45
C MET A 380 20.78 14.01 2.57
N ARG A 381 21.42 14.49 1.48
CA ARG A 381 22.11 15.80 1.48
C ARG A 381 21.15 16.98 1.59
N LYS A 382 19.96 16.87 1.00
CA LYS A 382 18.98 17.96 0.96
C LYS A 382 18.05 17.97 2.17
N SER A 383 17.91 16.87 2.90
CA SER A 383 17.16 16.83 4.16
C SER A 383 17.76 17.75 5.21
N ASP A 384 19.09 18.01 5.15
CA ASP A 384 19.84 18.96 6.01
C ASP A 384 19.39 18.87 7.49
N SER A 385 19.22 17.67 7.98
CA SER A 385 18.75 17.39 9.33
C SER A 385 19.85 16.72 10.15
N PRO A 386 20.56 17.45 11.03
CA PRO A 386 21.53 16.85 11.92
C PRO A 386 20.94 15.75 12.82
N ARG A 387 19.64 15.86 13.16
CA ARG A 387 18.92 14.85 13.94
C ARG A 387 18.67 13.60 13.15
N LEU A 388 18.32 13.68 11.87
CA LEU A 388 18.18 12.52 11.00
C LEU A 388 19.51 11.78 10.85
N ALA A 389 20.62 12.51 10.73
CA ALA A 389 21.97 11.93 10.74
C ALA A 389 22.29 11.24 12.08
N LEU A 390 21.91 11.83 13.23
CA LEU A 390 22.06 11.21 14.54
C LEU A 390 21.22 9.94 14.67
N GLU A 391 19.97 9.95 14.19
CA GLU A 391 19.11 8.76 14.18
C GLU A 391 19.64 7.66 13.25
N ALA A 392 20.31 8.00 12.17
CA ALA A 392 21.00 7.01 11.33
C ALA A 392 22.07 6.24 12.14
N VAL A 393 22.80 6.92 13.03
CA VAL A 393 23.77 6.29 13.92
C VAL A 393 23.07 5.43 14.99
N ARG A 394 21.99 5.95 15.59
CA ARG A 394 21.22 5.23 16.62
C ARG A 394 20.50 4.01 16.06
N ALA A 395 19.96 4.10 14.86
CA ALA A 395 19.29 2.99 14.18
C ALA A 395 20.25 1.96 13.58
N ALA A 396 21.56 2.22 13.55
CA ALA A 396 22.53 1.30 12.96
C ALA A 396 22.48 -0.14 13.51
N PRO A 397 22.25 -0.40 14.81
CA PRO A 397 22.05 -1.77 15.30
C PRO A 397 20.81 -2.46 14.71
N LEU A 398 19.69 -1.72 14.56
CA LEU A 398 18.44 -2.22 13.94
C LEU A 398 18.67 -2.54 12.46
N VAL A 399 19.31 -1.63 11.73
CA VAL A 399 19.66 -1.82 10.31
C VAL A 399 20.53 -3.06 10.12
N ARG A 400 21.58 -3.26 10.94
CA ARG A 400 22.46 -4.42 10.85
C ARG A 400 21.74 -5.74 11.15
N ARG A 401 20.79 -5.75 12.09
CA ARG A 401 19.99 -6.94 12.42
C ARG A 401 19.11 -7.37 11.24
N LYS A 402 18.60 -6.42 10.45
CA LYS A 402 17.72 -6.68 9.31
C LYS A 402 18.44 -7.02 8.00
N ALA A 403 19.74 -6.76 7.94
CA ALA A 403 20.60 -7.11 6.81
C ALA A 403 21.15 -8.55 6.89
N ARG A 404 20.91 -9.26 8.01
CA ARG A 404 21.24 -10.67 8.23
C ARG A 404 20.02 -11.56 7.99
#